data_1d2ed66899648aa7529255f7cd29eb60
#
_entry.id   1d2ed66899648aa7529255f7cd29eb60
#
_cell.length_a   1.000
_cell.length_b   1.000
_cell.length_c   1.000
_cell.angle_alpha   90.00
_cell.angle_beta   90.00
_cell.angle_gamma   90.00
#
_symmetry.space_group_name_H-M   'P 1'
#
loop_
_entity.id
_entity.type
_entity.pdbx_description
1 polymer ?
#
loop_
_entity_poly.entity_id
_entity_poly.type
_entity_poly.pdbx_seq_one_letter_code
_entity_poly.pdbx_strand_id
1 'polypeptide(L)'
;MTIVPQRILIIQTAFIGDVILATSLLEKIHSQHPKAKIDFLVRKGNESLVKGHPFINELIIWNKQDSKYRSLYRLLKQIRTTEYDAVVNTQRFGATGMLTAFSGAKIRSGFSKNPFSFGFTHSADHEIGNGTHEVERNQKLIEFFTNPIFANPKLYPSQDDFNQIVAFTMLPFITLSPSSVWFTKQYPENKWVDLLNQIPSHYNIYLLGGPEDQEKNNDLIAKCKENVPENLAGKLSLLQSAALMSKA
;
A
#
# COMPACT_ATOMS: atom_id res chain seq x y z
N MET A 1 -18.40 -27.57 3.77
CA MET A 1 -18.89 -26.20 3.50
C MET A 1 -17.76 -25.22 3.81
N THR A 2 -17.32 -24.47 2.82
CA THR A 2 -16.32 -23.42 3.03
C THR A 2 -16.98 -22.31 3.84
N ILE A 3 -16.47 -22.02 5.03
CA ILE A 3 -16.99 -20.91 5.86
C ILE A 3 -16.58 -19.61 5.17
N VAL A 4 -17.57 -18.85 4.70
CA VAL A 4 -17.35 -17.50 4.17
C VAL A 4 -17.33 -16.52 5.34
N PRO A 5 -16.19 -15.91 5.66
CA PRO A 5 -16.11 -14.97 6.76
C PRO A 5 -16.92 -13.70 6.47
N GLN A 6 -17.68 -13.22 7.47
CA GLN A 6 -18.52 -12.02 7.34
C GLN A 6 -17.82 -10.76 7.87
N ARG A 7 -16.91 -10.92 8.82
CA ARG A 7 -16.09 -9.82 9.35
C ARG A 7 -14.62 -10.18 9.30
N ILE A 8 -13.87 -9.43 8.51
CA ILE A 8 -12.48 -9.74 8.15
C ILE A 8 -11.59 -8.57 8.55
N LEU A 9 -10.46 -8.86 9.22
CA LEU A 9 -9.39 -7.89 9.44
C LEU A 9 -8.21 -8.22 8.53
N ILE A 10 -7.78 -7.25 7.73
CA ILE A 10 -6.52 -7.31 7.00
C ILE A 10 -5.47 -6.48 7.76
N ILE A 11 -4.28 -7.04 7.96
CA ILE A 11 -3.17 -6.39 8.66
C ILE A 11 -2.02 -6.12 7.68
N GLN A 12 -1.75 -4.84 7.39
CA GLN A 12 -0.58 -4.39 6.63
C GLN A 12 -0.03 -3.09 7.21
N THR A 13 1.04 -3.19 7.99
CA THR A 13 1.63 -2.05 8.72
C THR A 13 3.05 -1.71 8.27
N ALA A 14 3.44 -2.10 7.04
CA ALA A 14 4.73 -1.79 6.43
C ALA A 14 4.72 -0.45 5.67
N PHE A 15 5.53 -0.35 4.62
CA PHE A 15 5.66 0.87 3.82
C PHE A 15 4.49 1.07 2.85
N ILE A 16 4.41 2.27 2.25
CA ILE A 16 3.37 2.69 1.31
C ILE A 16 3.14 1.65 0.20
N GLY A 17 4.22 1.16 -0.43
CA GLY A 17 4.12 0.17 -1.51
C GLY A 17 3.44 -1.12 -1.06
N ASP A 18 3.78 -1.62 0.14
CA ASP A 18 3.16 -2.84 0.68
C ASP A 18 1.67 -2.65 0.96
N VAL A 19 1.27 -1.45 1.42
CA VAL A 19 -0.15 -1.12 1.66
C VAL A 19 -0.90 -1.07 0.34
N ILE A 20 -0.33 -0.45 -0.72
CA ILE A 20 -0.92 -0.43 -2.06
C ILE A 20 -1.14 -1.87 -2.56
N LEU A 21 -0.11 -2.72 -2.49
CA LEU A 21 -0.21 -4.10 -2.97
C LEU A 21 -1.26 -4.91 -2.18
N ALA A 22 -1.42 -4.64 -0.88
CA ALA A 22 -2.42 -5.30 -0.04
C ALA A 22 -3.87 -4.88 -0.35
N THR A 23 -4.10 -3.73 -1.02
CA THR A 23 -5.47 -3.36 -1.46
C THR A 23 -6.07 -4.38 -2.43
N SER A 24 -5.24 -5.17 -3.13
CA SER A 24 -5.72 -6.28 -3.95
C SER A 24 -6.55 -7.31 -3.18
N LEU A 25 -6.32 -7.46 -1.88
CA LEU A 25 -7.14 -8.33 -1.02
C LEU A 25 -8.53 -7.74 -0.80
N LEU A 26 -8.62 -6.40 -0.64
CA LEU A 26 -9.90 -5.69 -0.51
C LEU A 26 -10.74 -5.89 -1.78
N GLU A 27 -10.12 -5.69 -2.96
CA GLU A 27 -10.77 -5.88 -4.26
C GLU A 27 -11.26 -7.32 -4.43
N LYS A 28 -10.39 -8.29 -4.14
CA LYS A 28 -10.70 -9.71 -4.31
C LYS A 28 -11.80 -10.17 -3.36
N ILE A 29 -11.71 -9.83 -2.09
CA ILE A 29 -12.73 -10.23 -1.10
C ILE A 29 -14.06 -9.58 -1.45
N HIS A 30 -14.10 -8.28 -1.74
CA HIS A 30 -15.35 -7.58 -2.05
C HIS A 30 -16.01 -8.11 -3.32
N SER A 31 -15.24 -8.41 -4.37
CA SER A 31 -15.80 -8.94 -5.63
C SER A 31 -16.53 -10.25 -5.45
N GLN A 32 -16.15 -11.06 -4.45
CA GLN A 32 -16.72 -12.40 -4.23
C GLN A 32 -17.67 -12.45 -3.02
N HIS A 33 -17.42 -11.59 -2.06
CA HIS A 33 -18.16 -11.50 -0.79
C HIS A 33 -18.58 -10.05 -0.52
N PRO A 34 -19.44 -9.42 -1.34
CA PRO A 34 -19.75 -8.00 -1.27
C PRO A 34 -20.44 -7.57 0.04
N LYS A 35 -20.96 -8.54 0.81
CA LYS A 35 -21.58 -8.28 2.13
C LYS A 35 -20.60 -8.40 3.30
N ALA A 36 -19.38 -8.88 3.05
CA ALA A 36 -18.37 -8.98 4.11
C ALA A 36 -17.88 -7.60 4.53
N LYS A 37 -17.80 -7.38 5.83
CA LYS A 37 -17.21 -6.17 6.41
C LYS A 37 -15.69 -6.37 6.51
N ILE A 38 -14.94 -5.54 5.81
CA ILE A 38 -13.48 -5.63 5.78
C ILE A 38 -12.91 -4.44 6.55
N ASP A 39 -12.26 -4.71 7.65
CA ASP A 39 -11.50 -3.71 8.41
C ASP A 39 -10.02 -3.82 8.01
N PHE A 40 -9.32 -2.68 7.98
CA PHE A 40 -7.94 -2.64 7.54
C PHE A 40 -7.05 -1.96 8.57
N LEU A 41 -6.05 -2.71 9.09
CA LEU A 41 -5.06 -2.19 10.04
C LEU A 41 -3.81 -1.73 9.30
N VAL A 42 -3.54 -0.42 9.37
CA VAL A 42 -2.34 0.20 8.80
C VAL A 42 -1.52 0.91 9.90
N ARG A 43 -0.25 1.21 9.63
CA ARG A 43 0.53 2.10 10.51
C ARG A 43 0.13 3.56 10.30
N LYS A 44 0.28 4.37 11.35
CA LYS A 44 0.17 5.83 11.27
C LYS A 44 1.10 6.39 10.18
N GLY A 45 0.57 7.28 9.35
CA GLY A 45 1.21 7.86 8.17
C GLY A 45 0.83 7.21 6.84
N ASN A 46 0.19 6.03 6.85
CA ASN A 46 -0.31 5.38 5.63
C ASN A 46 -1.84 5.50 5.48
N GLU A 47 -2.54 6.04 6.48
CA GLU A 47 -3.99 6.13 6.50
C GLU A 47 -4.57 6.95 5.35
N SER A 48 -3.88 8.03 4.95
CA SER A 48 -4.32 8.89 3.86
C SER A 48 -4.39 8.17 2.52
N LEU A 49 -3.56 7.13 2.33
CA LEU A 49 -3.51 6.34 1.09
C LEU A 49 -4.79 5.54 0.83
N VAL A 50 -5.43 5.09 1.90
CA VAL A 50 -6.62 4.21 1.84
C VAL A 50 -7.87 4.86 2.41
N LYS A 51 -7.76 6.14 2.79
CA LYS A 51 -8.92 6.94 3.22
C LYS A 51 -9.93 7.05 2.08
N GLY A 52 -11.17 6.72 2.37
CA GLY A 52 -12.24 6.74 1.36
C GLY A 52 -12.26 5.52 0.44
N HIS A 53 -11.44 4.50 0.69
CA HIS A 53 -11.52 3.23 -0.04
C HIS A 53 -12.89 2.57 0.16
N PRO A 54 -13.69 2.30 -0.90
CA PRO A 54 -15.11 1.96 -0.77
C PRO A 54 -15.37 0.62 -0.08
N PHE A 55 -14.37 -0.26 -0.01
CA PHE A 55 -14.51 -1.60 0.56
C PHE A 55 -13.95 -1.72 1.98
N ILE A 56 -13.39 -0.65 2.54
CA ILE A 56 -12.97 -0.60 3.95
C ILE A 56 -14.17 -0.18 4.81
N ASN A 57 -14.58 -1.06 5.73
CA ASN A 57 -15.61 -0.77 6.71
C ASN A 57 -15.05 0.09 7.86
N GLU A 58 -13.90 -0.30 8.43
CA GLU A 58 -13.19 0.46 9.47
C GLU A 58 -11.69 0.47 9.19
N LEU A 59 -11.08 1.67 9.24
CA LEU A 59 -9.64 1.85 9.12
C LEU A 59 -9.02 1.96 10.52
N ILE A 60 -8.25 0.96 10.91
CA ILE A 60 -7.57 0.91 12.20
C ILE A 60 -6.14 1.43 12.02
N ILE A 61 -5.76 2.41 12.83
CA ILE A 61 -4.45 3.05 12.73
C ILE A 61 -3.57 2.66 13.90
N TRP A 62 -2.43 2.03 13.61
CA TRP A 62 -1.43 1.71 14.61
C TRP A 62 -0.35 2.79 14.69
N ASN A 63 -0.33 3.54 15.79
CA ASN A 63 0.78 4.43 16.09
C ASN A 63 1.92 3.64 16.74
N LYS A 64 2.97 3.35 15.97
CA LYS A 64 4.16 2.63 16.45
C LYS A 64 5.12 3.49 17.29
N GLN A 65 4.89 4.81 17.35
CA GLN A 65 5.69 5.75 18.18
C GLN A 65 5.20 5.73 19.64
N ASP A 66 3.97 5.31 19.89
CA ASP A 66 3.48 5.09 21.25
C ASP A 66 4.22 3.93 21.92
N SER A 67 4.11 3.84 23.24
CA SER A 67 4.65 2.68 23.98
C SER A 67 4.27 1.37 23.28
N LYS A 68 5.28 0.70 22.71
CA LYS A 68 5.14 -0.49 21.86
C LYS A 68 4.21 -1.55 22.46
N TYR A 69 4.41 -1.88 23.73
CA TYR A 69 3.63 -2.92 24.39
C TYR A 69 2.20 -2.48 24.72
N ARG A 70 2.01 -1.22 25.13
CA ARG A 70 0.67 -0.68 25.42
C ARG A 70 -0.17 -0.55 24.16
N SER A 71 0.41 -0.05 23.07
CA SER A 71 -0.30 0.07 21.78
C SER A 71 -0.68 -1.30 21.24
N LEU A 72 0.22 -2.28 21.33
CA LEU A 72 -0.01 -3.64 20.89
C LEU A 72 -1.10 -4.36 21.71
N TYR A 73 -1.08 -4.19 23.03
CA TYR A 73 -2.13 -4.72 23.91
C TYR A 73 -3.50 -4.09 23.61
N ARG A 74 -3.54 -2.77 23.39
CA ARG A 74 -4.77 -2.05 23.04
C ARG A 74 -5.36 -2.57 21.73
N LEU A 75 -4.52 -2.73 20.70
CA LEU A 75 -4.93 -3.29 19.43
C LEU A 75 -5.43 -4.73 19.57
N LEU A 76 -4.72 -5.57 20.32
CA LEU A 76 -5.16 -6.95 20.56
C LEU A 76 -6.51 -6.98 21.26
N LYS A 77 -6.72 -6.13 22.26
CA LYS A 77 -8.00 -6.01 22.97
C LYS A 77 -9.10 -5.58 21.98
N GLN A 78 -8.87 -4.56 21.17
CA GLN A 78 -9.81 -4.09 20.13
C GLN A 78 -10.15 -5.22 19.16
N ILE A 79 -9.14 -5.92 18.61
CA ILE A 79 -9.34 -7.04 17.68
C ILE A 79 -10.22 -8.13 18.31
N ARG A 80 -9.95 -8.48 19.56
CA ARG A 80 -10.74 -9.52 20.28
C ARG A 80 -12.17 -9.10 20.56
N THR A 81 -12.39 -7.85 20.95
CA THR A 81 -13.75 -7.34 21.24
C THR A 81 -14.58 -7.12 19.97
N THR A 82 -13.92 -6.99 18.82
CA THR A 82 -14.59 -6.86 17.52
C THR A 82 -15.09 -8.20 16.98
N GLU A 83 -14.54 -9.33 17.47
CA GLU A 83 -14.95 -10.70 17.12
C GLU A 83 -14.89 -10.96 15.61
N TYR A 84 -13.69 -10.84 15.01
CA TYR A 84 -13.47 -11.15 13.60
C TYR A 84 -13.63 -12.66 13.33
N ASP A 85 -14.29 -12.99 12.21
CA ASP A 85 -14.29 -14.36 11.67
C ASP A 85 -12.92 -14.74 11.11
N ALA A 86 -12.27 -13.79 10.43
CA ALA A 86 -10.96 -13.96 9.83
C ALA A 86 -10.01 -12.79 10.13
N VAL A 87 -8.76 -13.12 10.41
CA VAL A 87 -7.64 -12.17 10.48
C VAL A 87 -6.59 -12.60 9.47
N VAL A 88 -6.29 -11.75 8.49
CA VAL A 88 -5.34 -11.98 7.40
C VAL A 88 -4.14 -11.06 7.58
N ASN A 89 -2.97 -11.65 7.82
CA ASN A 89 -1.74 -10.90 8.09
C ASN A 89 -0.77 -11.03 6.92
N THR A 90 -0.56 -9.95 6.18
CA THR A 90 0.36 -9.92 5.04
C THR A 90 1.83 -9.69 5.44
N GLN A 91 2.16 -9.78 6.74
CA GLN A 91 3.49 -9.48 7.24
C GLN A 91 4.16 -10.67 7.93
N ARG A 92 5.50 -10.69 7.89
CA ARG A 92 6.33 -11.72 8.50
C ARG A 92 6.86 -11.35 9.89
N PHE A 93 6.45 -10.19 10.45
CA PHE A 93 6.99 -9.67 11.70
C PHE A 93 6.22 -10.14 12.94
N GLY A 94 6.94 -10.37 14.04
CA GLY A 94 6.38 -10.93 15.26
C GLY A 94 5.22 -10.13 15.86
N ALA A 95 5.27 -8.79 15.83
CA ALA A 95 4.22 -7.98 16.41
C ALA A 95 2.84 -8.19 15.74
N THR A 96 2.80 -8.18 14.40
CA THR A 96 1.56 -8.47 13.66
C THR A 96 1.18 -9.94 13.72
N GLY A 97 2.17 -10.84 13.77
CA GLY A 97 1.95 -12.27 14.01
C GLY A 97 1.26 -12.53 15.35
N MET A 98 1.72 -11.85 16.39
CA MET A 98 1.09 -11.94 17.72
C MET A 98 -0.37 -11.46 17.69
N LEU A 99 -0.66 -10.32 17.04
CA LEU A 99 -2.03 -9.84 16.87
C LEU A 99 -2.90 -10.90 16.16
N THR A 100 -2.37 -11.55 15.13
CA THR A 100 -3.07 -12.58 14.38
C THR A 100 -3.30 -13.84 15.20
N ALA A 101 -2.23 -14.40 15.80
CA ALA A 101 -2.28 -15.66 16.55
C ALA A 101 -3.23 -15.58 17.75
N PHE A 102 -3.25 -14.43 18.44
CA PHE A 102 -4.05 -14.22 19.64
C PHE A 102 -5.33 -13.41 19.41
N SER A 103 -5.72 -13.17 18.15
CA SER A 103 -6.93 -12.42 17.79
C SER A 103 -8.23 -13.01 18.33
N GLY A 104 -8.28 -14.33 18.51
CA GLY A 104 -9.51 -15.07 18.81
C GLY A 104 -10.33 -15.42 17.56
N ALA A 105 -9.93 -14.97 16.36
CA ALA A 105 -10.61 -15.28 15.12
C ALA A 105 -10.55 -16.80 14.81
N LYS A 106 -11.63 -17.35 14.22
CA LYS A 106 -11.67 -18.74 13.77
C LYS A 106 -10.65 -19.01 12.66
N ILE A 107 -10.50 -18.04 11.75
CA ILE A 107 -9.55 -18.05 10.66
C ILE A 107 -8.42 -17.08 10.97
N ARG A 108 -7.20 -17.59 11.07
CA ARG A 108 -5.97 -16.81 11.29
C ARG A 108 -5.00 -17.17 10.18
N SER A 109 -4.89 -16.29 9.19
CA SER A 109 -4.08 -16.52 7.99
C SER A 109 -2.86 -15.60 7.96
N GLY A 110 -1.73 -16.13 7.51
CA GLY A 110 -0.49 -15.39 7.38
C GLY A 110 0.63 -16.23 6.78
N PHE A 111 1.84 -15.65 6.64
CA PHE A 111 2.97 -16.36 6.08
C PHE A 111 3.63 -17.30 7.08
N SER A 112 4.04 -18.49 6.62
CA SER A 112 4.72 -19.54 7.41
C SER A 112 6.00 -19.04 8.09
N LYS A 113 6.71 -18.07 7.48
CA LYS A 113 7.92 -17.43 8.03
C LYS A 113 7.65 -16.45 9.19
N ASN A 114 6.38 -16.23 9.59
CA ASN A 114 6.09 -15.40 10.75
C ASN A 114 6.42 -16.17 12.05
N PRO A 115 7.10 -15.55 13.04
CA PRO A 115 7.43 -16.22 14.31
C PRO A 115 6.22 -16.79 15.08
N PHE A 116 5.02 -16.26 14.84
CA PHE A 116 3.77 -16.72 15.48
C PHE A 116 2.91 -17.60 14.55
N SER A 117 3.49 -18.12 13.45
CA SER A 117 2.76 -18.96 12.49
C SER A 117 2.18 -20.25 13.11
N PHE A 118 2.74 -20.73 14.21
CA PHE A 118 2.19 -21.86 14.99
C PHE A 118 0.77 -21.61 15.50
N GLY A 119 0.36 -20.35 15.64
CA GLY A 119 -1.01 -19.97 16.06
C GLY A 119 -1.93 -19.69 14.87
N PHE A 120 -1.46 -19.83 13.62
CA PHE A 120 -2.27 -19.61 12.43
C PHE A 120 -3.05 -20.89 12.08
N THR A 121 -4.25 -20.71 11.54
CA THR A 121 -5.05 -21.83 11.01
C THR A 121 -4.75 -22.12 9.54
N HIS A 122 -4.26 -21.09 8.82
CA HIS A 122 -3.85 -21.17 7.43
C HIS A 122 -2.52 -20.45 7.25
N SER A 123 -1.58 -21.08 6.59
CA SER A 123 -0.26 -20.50 6.32
C SER A 123 0.11 -20.67 4.84
N ALA A 124 0.65 -19.62 4.25
CA ALA A 124 1.23 -19.66 2.91
C ALA A 124 2.73 -19.42 2.98
N ASP A 125 3.47 -20.00 2.05
CA ASP A 125 4.91 -19.76 1.95
C ASP A 125 5.17 -18.40 1.32
N HIS A 126 6.16 -17.70 1.87
CA HIS A 126 6.65 -16.44 1.35
C HIS A 126 8.05 -16.64 0.75
N GLU A 127 8.09 -16.97 -0.53
CA GLU A 127 9.32 -17.11 -1.28
C GLU A 127 9.60 -15.87 -2.12
N ILE A 128 10.83 -15.35 -2.03
CA ILE A 128 11.32 -14.22 -2.82
C ILE A 128 12.29 -14.76 -3.87
N GLY A 129 12.23 -14.23 -5.09
CA GLY A 129 13.14 -14.60 -6.17
C GLY A 129 12.68 -15.77 -7.04
N ASN A 130 11.49 -16.32 -6.82
CA ASN A 130 10.88 -17.39 -7.64
C ASN A 130 9.98 -16.86 -8.78
N GLY A 131 10.01 -15.54 -9.07
CA GLY A 131 9.17 -14.91 -10.09
C GLY A 131 7.74 -14.57 -9.65
N THR A 132 7.26 -15.07 -8.49
CA THR A 132 5.92 -14.76 -8.00
C THR A 132 5.85 -13.32 -7.50
N HIS A 133 4.87 -12.55 -7.98
CA HIS A 133 4.66 -11.17 -7.53
C HIS A 133 4.09 -11.10 -6.11
N GLU A 134 4.37 -10.01 -5.37
CA GLU A 134 3.89 -9.84 -3.98
C GLU A 134 2.35 -9.85 -3.88
N VAL A 135 1.65 -9.34 -4.88
CA VAL A 135 0.18 -9.39 -4.96
C VAL A 135 -0.31 -10.84 -4.97
N GLU A 136 0.32 -11.71 -5.74
CA GLU A 136 -0.03 -13.14 -5.81
C GLU A 136 0.24 -13.82 -4.47
N ARG A 137 1.39 -13.53 -3.85
CA ARG A 137 1.71 -14.04 -2.50
C ARG A 137 0.67 -13.62 -1.48
N ASN A 138 0.27 -12.35 -1.49
CA ASN A 138 -0.77 -11.85 -0.60
C ASN A 138 -2.10 -12.56 -0.85
N GLN A 139 -2.50 -12.79 -2.11
CA GLN A 139 -3.76 -13.43 -2.44
C GLN A 139 -3.83 -14.92 -2.06
N LYS A 140 -2.67 -15.60 -1.96
CA LYS A 140 -2.61 -16.96 -1.39
C LYS A 140 -3.11 -17.03 0.05
N LEU A 141 -3.01 -15.94 0.80
CA LEU A 141 -3.48 -15.89 2.18
C LEU A 141 -5.01 -15.97 2.32
N ILE A 142 -5.75 -15.81 1.24
CA ILE A 142 -7.22 -15.84 1.21
C ILE A 142 -7.80 -16.85 0.22
N GLU A 143 -6.97 -17.65 -0.47
CA GLU A 143 -7.41 -18.58 -1.53
C GLU A 143 -8.35 -19.67 -1.04
N PHE A 144 -8.31 -20.01 0.26
CA PHE A 144 -9.16 -21.03 0.84
C PHE A 144 -10.63 -20.62 1.03
N PHE A 145 -10.95 -19.33 0.90
CA PHE A 145 -12.32 -18.81 0.89
C PHE A 145 -12.63 -17.89 -0.29
N THR A 146 -11.69 -17.73 -1.21
CA THR A 146 -11.87 -16.98 -2.46
C THR A 146 -11.53 -17.86 -3.66
N ASN A 147 -12.02 -17.48 -4.86
CA ASN A 147 -11.65 -18.16 -6.09
C ASN A 147 -10.20 -17.81 -6.54
N PRO A 148 -9.62 -18.53 -7.51
CA PRO A 148 -8.25 -18.28 -7.97
C PRO A 148 -8.10 -17.04 -8.88
N ILE A 149 -9.18 -16.34 -9.22
CA ILE A 149 -9.12 -15.17 -10.11
C ILE A 149 -8.25 -14.08 -9.45
N PHE A 150 -7.26 -13.59 -10.18
CA PHE A 150 -6.36 -12.54 -9.75
C PHE A 150 -7.10 -11.20 -9.64
N ALA A 151 -6.81 -10.43 -8.59
CA ALA A 151 -7.29 -9.06 -8.43
C ALA A 151 -6.12 -8.09 -8.37
N ASN A 152 -6.21 -6.99 -9.13
CA ASN A 152 -5.21 -5.93 -9.09
C ASN A 152 -5.39 -5.06 -7.84
N PRO A 153 -4.30 -4.50 -7.29
CA PRO A 153 -4.40 -3.46 -6.29
C PRO A 153 -5.04 -2.20 -6.89
N LYS A 154 -5.79 -1.46 -6.07
CA LYS A 154 -6.46 -0.23 -6.51
C LYS A 154 -6.50 0.82 -5.42
N LEU A 155 -6.28 2.07 -5.82
CA LEU A 155 -6.49 3.26 -5.01
C LEU A 155 -7.73 4.01 -5.51
N TYR A 156 -8.34 4.79 -4.62
CA TYR A 156 -9.58 5.53 -4.91
C TYR A 156 -9.40 7.02 -4.58
N PRO A 157 -8.72 7.79 -5.44
CA PRO A 157 -8.70 9.23 -5.32
C PRO A 157 -10.13 9.80 -5.38
N SER A 158 -10.42 10.77 -4.52
CA SER A 158 -11.71 11.47 -4.50
C SER A 158 -11.83 12.45 -5.66
N GLN A 159 -13.07 12.96 -5.90
CA GLN A 159 -13.26 14.04 -6.87
C GLN A 159 -12.42 15.28 -6.52
N ASP A 160 -12.25 15.58 -5.24
CA ASP A 160 -11.42 16.69 -4.78
C ASP A 160 -9.93 16.45 -5.12
N ASP A 161 -9.43 15.22 -5.00
CA ASP A 161 -8.07 14.90 -5.42
C ASP A 161 -7.88 15.14 -6.92
N PHE A 162 -8.85 14.76 -7.74
CA PHE A 162 -8.83 15.05 -9.18
C PHE A 162 -8.92 16.55 -9.47
N ASN A 163 -9.76 17.31 -8.76
CA ASN A 163 -9.88 18.75 -8.93
C ASN A 163 -8.57 19.48 -8.65
N GLN A 164 -7.81 19.03 -7.64
CA GLN A 164 -6.52 19.64 -7.27
C GLN A 164 -5.43 19.44 -8.33
N ILE A 165 -5.54 18.45 -9.18
CA ILE A 165 -4.51 18.15 -10.21
C ILE A 165 -4.89 18.65 -11.61
N VAL A 166 -6.05 19.27 -11.80
CA VAL A 166 -6.54 19.70 -13.12
C VAL A 166 -5.52 20.57 -13.86
N ALA A 167 -4.89 21.53 -13.18
CA ALA A 167 -3.91 22.43 -13.78
C ALA A 167 -2.69 21.69 -14.40
N PHE A 168 -2.34 20.53 -13.86
CA PHE A 168 -1.21 19.72 -14.34
C PHE A 168 -1.59 18.82 -15.53
N THR A 169 -2.89 18.67 -15.85
CA THR A 169 -3.38 17.74 -16.87
C THR A 169 -3.84 18.44 -18.16
N MET A 170 -3.58 19.74 -18.29
CA MET A 170 -4.03 20.54 -19.44
C MET A 170 -3.25 20.25 -20.74
N LEU A 171 -2.01 19.79 -20.62
CA LEU A 171 -1.12 19.41 -21.71
C LEU A 171 -0.62 17.98 -21.51
N PRO A 172 -0.13 17.31 -22.55
CA PRO A 172 0.52 16.01 -22.40
C PRO A 172 1.66 16.07 -21.37
N PHE A 173 1.74 15.08 -20.49
CA PHE A 173 2.72 15.09 -19.42
C PHE A 173 3.22 13.69 -19.06
N ILE A 174 4.34 13.66 -18.35
CA ILE A 174 4.99 12.47 -17.81
C ILE A 174 5.22 12.68 -16.30
N THR A 175 4.97 11.67 -15.51
CA THR A 175 5.30 11.67 -14.09
C THR A 175 6.48 10.76 -13.79
N LEU A 176 7.44 11.23 -13.00
CA LEU A 176 8.63 10.49 -12.61
C LEU A 176 8.83 10.56 -11.10
N SER A 177 9.33 9.47 -10.51
CA SER A 177 9.67 9.38 -9.09
C SER A 177 11.13 8.97 -8.95
N PRO A 178 12.08 9.92 -9.00
CA PRO A 178 13.51 9.59 -9.07
C PRO A 178 14.10 9.10 -7.75
N SER A 179 13.41 9.33 -6.63
CA SER A 179 13.90 8.99 -5.30
C SER A 179 13.52 7.58 -4.83
N SER A 180 14.35 7.00 -3.99
CA SER A 180 14.06 5.78 -3.25
C SER A 180 14.78 5.80 -1.90
N VAL A 181 14.12 5.27 -0.85
CA VAL A 181 14.74 5.05 0.47
C VAL A 181 15.93 4.08 0.38
N TRP A 182 15.88 3.13 -0.57
CA TRP A 182 16.92 2.14 -0.77
C TRP A 182 17.91 2.59 -1.84
N PHE A 183 19.16 2.83 -1.46
CA PHE A 183 20.23 3.22 -2.39
C PHE A 183 20.33 2.27 -3.61
N THR A 184 20.23 0.96 -3.38
CA THR A 184 20.30 -0.07 -4.45
C THR A 184 19.14 -0.03 -5.44
N LYS A 185 18.07 0.73 -5.15
CA LYS A 185 16.91 0.93 -6.04
C LYS A 185 16.91 2.30 -6.69
N GLN A 186 17.89 3.15 -6.37
CA GLN A 186 18.01 4.47 -7.00
C GLN A 186 18.65 4.33 -8.38
N TYR A 187 18.05 4.97 -9.37
CA TYR A 187 18.68 5.14 -10.67
C TYR A 187 19.74 6.24 -10.57
N PRO A 188 20.93 6.10 -11.18
CA PRO A 188 22.00 7.10 -11.09
C PRO A 188 21.56 8.47 -11.56
N GLU A 189 21.96 9.52 -10.84
CA GLU A 189 21.56 10.91 -11.11
C GLU A 189 21.90 11.36 -12.52
N ASN A 190 23.13 11.09 -12.99
CA ASN A 190 23.55 11.42 -14.35
C ASN A 190 22.65 10.77 -15.42
N LYS A 191 22.15 9.56 -15.15
CA LYS A 191 21.22 8.88 -16.05
C LYS A 191 19.82 9.49 -16.02
N TRP A 192 19.41 10.02 -14.88
CA TRP A 192 18.17 10.82 -14.80
C TRP A 192 18.28 12.09 -15.63
N VAL A 193 19.41 12.82 -15.54
CA VAL A 193 19.66 14.03 -16.36
C VAL A 193 19.66 13.69 -17.84
N ASP A 194 20.34 12.60 -18.24
CA ASP A 194 20.36 12.14 -19.63
C ASP A 194 18.94 11.83 -20.14
N LEU A 195 18.13 11.14 -19.35
CA LEU A 195 16.74 10.81 -19.69
C LEU A 195 15.90 12.07 -19.82
N LEU A 196 15.96 12.99 -18.86
CA LEU A 196 15.16 14.21 -18.83
C LEU A 196 15.45 15.11 -20.01
N ASN A 197 16.72 15.25 -20.42
CA ASN A 197 17.12 16.01 -21.59
C ASN A 197 16.72 15.37 -22.94
N GLN A 198 16.31 14.10 -22.95
CA GLN A 198 15.84 13.40 -24.14
C GLN A 198 14.31 13.44 -24.29
N ILE A 199 13.57 13.80 -23.25
CA ILE A 199 12.12 13.90 -23.33
C ILE A 199 11.74 15.09 -24.21
N PRO A 200 10.90 14.91 -25.26
CA PRO A 200 10.49 16.00 -26.14
C PRO A 200 9.81 17.15 -25.40
N SER A 201 10.09 18.38 -25.79
CA SER A 201 9.63 19.61 -25.12
C SER A 201 8.11 19.82 -25.12
N HIS A 202 7.36 19.06 -25.90
CA HIS A 202 5.89 19.12 -25.87
C HIS A 202 5.25 18.36 -24.70
N TYR A 203 6.04 17.60 -23.91
CA TYR A 203 5.58 16.99 -22.65
C TYR A 203 5.98 17.85 -21.45
N ASN A 204 5.04 18.11 -20.56
CA ASN A 204 5.36 18.57 -19.23
C ASN A 204 5.94 17.40 -18.42
N ILE A 205 6.93 17.66 -17.58
CA ILE A 205 7.55 16.64 -16.73
C ILE A 205 7.33 17.00 -15.27
N TYR A 206 6.72 16.10 -14.50
CA TYR A 206 6.46 16.28 -13.09
C TYR A 206 7.28 15.28 -12.26
N LEU A 207 8.13 15.80 -11.37
CA LEU A 207 8.87 14.98 -10.41
C LEU A 207 8.06 14.82 -9.13
N LEU A 208 7.66 13.59 -8.84
CA LEU A 208 6.92 13.20 -7.64
C LEU A 208 7.87 12.75 -6.53
N GLY A 209 7.42 12.85 -5.28
CA GLY A 209 8.15 12.40 -4.10
C GLY A 209 7.51 12.91 -2.81
N GLY A 210 8.06 12.50 -1.66
CA GLY A 210 7.72 13.07 -0.36
C GLY A 210 8.36 14.44 -0.15
N PRO A 211 8.02 15.14 0.95
CA PRO A 211 8.68 16.42 1.29
C PRO A 211 10.21 16.31 1.39
N GLU A 212 10.71 15.16 1.83
CA GLU A 212 12.14 14.84 1.96
C GLU A 212 12.89 14.73 0.63
N ASP A 213 12.16 14.53 -0.48
CA ASP A 213 12.75 14.42 -1.82
C ASP A 213 12.89 15.78 -2.53
N GLN A 214 12.37 16.85 -1.94
CA GLN A 214 12.25 18.15 -2.58
C GLN A 214 13.62 18.73 -2.98
N GLU A 215 14.60 18.70 -2.07
CA GLU A 215 15.95 19.21 -2.32
C GLU A 215 16.63 18.40 -3.42
N LYS A 216 16.60 17.07 -3.33
CA LYS A 216 17.19 16.18 -4.32
C LYS A 216 16.59 16.35 -5.73
N ASN A 217 15.27 16.55 -5.80
CA ASN A 217 14.60 16.82 -7.08
C ASN A 217 15.02 18.20 -7.65
N ASN A 218 15.21 19.23 -6.80
CA ASN A 218 15.70 20.53 -7.23
C ASN A 218 17.14 20.43 -7.77
N ASP A 219 18.01 19.67 -7.12
CA ASP A 219 19.39 19.43 -7.59
C ASP A 219 19.42 18.74 -8.96
N LEU A 220 18.51 17.79 -9.17
CA LEU A 220 18.35 17.13 -10.46
C LEU A 220 17.88 18.11 -11.55
N ILE A 221 16.87 18.93 -11.23
CA ILE A 221 16.31 19.94 -12.13
C ILE A 221 17.37 20.97 -12.55
N ALA A 222 18.21 21.42 -11.60
CA ALA A 222 19.26 22.41 -11.86
C ALA A 222 20.30 21.93 -12.91
N LYS A 223 20.37 20.62 -13.18
CA LYS A 223 21.26 20.00 -14.17
C LYS A 223 20.61 19.79 -15.53
N CYS A 224 19.28 19.98 -15.63
CA CYS A 224 18.54 19.88 -16.90
C CYS A 224 18.74 21.16 -17.73
N LYS A 225 18.87 20.99 -19.07
CA LYS A 225 19.17 22.11 -19.98
C LYS A 225 18.00 22.52 -20.86
N GLU A 226 17.19 21.58 -21.30
CA GLU A 226 16.17 21.82 -22.32
C GLU A 226 14.75 21.74 -21.74
N ASN A 227 14.26 20.57 -21.40
CA ASN A 227 12.93 20.39 -20.84
C ASN A 227 13.00 20.33 -19.31
N VAL A 228 12.82 21.49 -18.68
CA VAL A 228 12.98 21.64 -17.22
C VAL A 228 11.77 21.08 -16.48
N PRO A 229 11.93 20.02 -15.69
CA PRO A 229 10.81 19.43 -14.93
C PRO A 229 10.27 20.36 -13.85
N GLU A 230 8.98 20.22 -13.52
CA GLU A 230 8.40 20.84 -12.33
C GLU A 230 8.50 19.88 -11.13
N ASN A 231 8.97 20.41 -9.99
CA ASN A 231 9.08 19.65 -8.77
C ASN A 231 7.76 19.66 -7.99
N LEU A 232 7.08 18.54 -7.93
CA LEU A 232 5.84 18.32 -7.17
C LEU A 232 6.08 17.51 -5.88
N ALA A 233 7.34 17.22 -5.51
CA ALA A 233 7.64 16.52 -4.26
C ALA A 233 7.10 17.30 -3.06
N GLY A 234 6.33 16.62 -2.20
CA GLY A 234 5.71 17.22 -1.02
C GLY A 234 4.56 18.19 -1.30
N LYS A 235 4.21 18.48 -2.56
CA LYS A 235 3.10 19.39 -2.93
C LYS A 235 1.77 18.66 -3.08
N LEU A 236 1.81 17.37 -3.37
CA LEU A 236 0.62 16.54 -3.58
C LEU A 236 0.49 15.50 -2.46
N SER A 237 -0.74 15.22 -2.06
CA SER A 237 -1.03 14.05 -1.23
C SER A 237 -0.77 12.75 -2.02
N LEU A 238 -0.72 11.61 -1.33
CA LEU A 238 -0.55 10.32 -1.99
C LEU A 238 -1.69 10.01 -2.97
N LEU A 239 -2.95 10.37 -2.64
CA LEU A 239 -4.09 10.16 -3.52
C LEU A 239 -4.12 11.17 -4.67
N GLN A 240 -3.69 12.41 -4.47
CA GLN A 240 -3.50 13.37 -5.56
C GLN A 240 -2.41 12.92 -6.53
N SER A 241 -1.29 12.40 -6.01
CA SER A 241 -0.25 11.80 -6.86
C SER A 241 -0.78 10.61 -7.66
N ALA A 242 -1.60 9.74 -7.03
CA ALA A 242 -2.26 8.63 -7.73
C ALA A 242 -3.25 9.14 -8.80
N ALA A 243 -4.03 10.19 -8.50
CA ALA A 243 -4.92 10.82 -9.46
C ALA A 243 -4.15 11.38 -10.66
N LEU A 244 -3.02 12.07 -10.43
CA LEU A 244 -2.16 12.61 -11.48
C LEU A 244 -1.59 11.48 -12.34
N MET A 245 -0.98 10.46 -11.73
CA MET A 245 -0.43 9.31 -12.46
C MET A 245 -1.48 8.57 -13.29
N SER A 246 -2.76 8.58 -12.88
CA SER A 246 -3.83 7.94 -13.65
C SER A 246 -4.21 8.67 -14.93
N LYS A 247 -3.68 9.88 -15.14
CA LYS A 247 -3.92 10.75 -16.31
C LYS A 247 -2.68 10.90 -17.19
N ALA A 248 -1.52 10.36 -16.76
CA ALA A 248 -0.26 10.38 -17.48
C ALA A 248 -0.22 9.41 -18.67
#